data_d17678e84844cf8c25a3f224b41576f8
#
_entry.id   d17678e84844cf8c25a3f224b41576f8
#
_cell.length_a   1.000
_cell.length_b   1.000
_cell.length_c   1.000
_cell.angle_alpha   90.00
_cell.angle_beta   90.00
_cell.angle_gamma   90.00
#
_symmetry.space_group_name_H-M   'P 1'
#
loop_
_entity.id
_entity.type
_entity.pdbx_description
1 polymer ?
#
loop_
_entity_poly.entity_id
_entity_poly.type
_entity_poly.pdbx_seq_one_letter_code
_entity_poly.pdbx_strand_id
1 'polypeptide(L)' 'MKIYNVMQYGAKGDGTTNDAFAIQHAIDDCSKNGGGQVVLPSGKVFYSDS' A
#
# COMPACT_ATOMS: atom_id res chain seq x y z
N MET A 1 -2.74 -0.01 17.72
CA MET A 1 -2.83 -0.55 16.36
C MET A 1 -2.04 0.33 15.42
N LYS A 2 -1.24 -0.28 14.56
CA LYS A 2 -0.40 0.47 13.64
C LYS A 2 -1.06 0.60 12.28
N ILE A 3 -0.85 1.74 11.63
CA ILE A 3 -1.42 2.01 10.31
C ILE A 3 -0.29 2.01 9.29
N TYR A 4 -0.51 1.26 8.20
CA TYR A 4 0.45 1.12 7.10
C TYR A 4 -0.17 1.75 5.86
N ASN A 5 0.31 2.94 5.51
CA ASN A 5 -0.19 3.68 4.35
C ASN A 5 0.70 3.35 3.15
N VAL A 6 0.08 2.84 2.06
CA VAL A 6 0.84 2.41 0.89
C VAL A 6 1.66 3.54 0.27
N MET A 7 1.25 4.79 0.46
CA MET A 7 2.01 5.94 -0.04
C MET A 7 3.39 6.04 0.60
N GLN A 8 3.54 5.53 1.83
CA GLN A 8 4.84 5.52 2.52
C GLN A 8 5.75 4.42 1.98
N TYR A 9 5.23 3.54 1.15
CA TYR A 9 5.97 2.43 0.54
C TYR A 9 6.27 2.68 -0.93
N GLY A 10 6.04 3.89 -1.41
CA GLY A 10 6.38 4.29 -2.75
C GLY A 10 5.24 4.22 -3.76
N ALA A 11 4.02 3.98 -3.31
CA ALA A 11 2.87 3.99 -4.20
C ALA A 11 2.66 5.38 -4.79
N LYS A 12 2.33 5.45 -6.08
CA LYS A 12 2.11 6.72 -6.78
C LYS A 12 0.65 7.16 -6.75
N GLY A 13 -0.27 6.21 -6.84
CA GLY A 13 -1.69 6.49 -6.84
C GLY A 13 -2.15 7.30 -8.02
N ASP A 14 -1.50 7.16 -9.18
CA ASP A 14 -1.79 7.94 -10.38
C ASP A 14 -2.63 7.18 -11.42
N GLY A 15 -2.95 5.93 -11.14
CA GLY A 15 -3.78 5.10 -12.03
C GLY A 15 -3.02 4.49 -13.19
N THR A 16 -1.74 4.79 -13.36
CA THR A 16 -0.93 4.24 -14.45
C THR A 16 0.30 3.49 -13.97
N THR A 17 0.88 3.92 -12.87
CA THR A 17 2.05 3.23 -12.28
C THR A 17 1.58 1.96 -11.58
N ASN A 18 2.30 0.87 -11.82
CA ASN A 18 2.02 -0.39 -11.13
C ASN A 18 2.49 -0.29 -9.68
N ASP A 19 1.55 -0.21 -8.75
CA ASP A 19 1.82 -0.05 -7.34
C ASP A 19 1.79 -1.37 -6.58
N ALA A 20 1.84 -2.50 -7.30
CA ALA A 20 1.75 -3.82 -6.67
C ALA A 20 2.83 -4.03 -5.61
N PHE A 21 4.06 -3.62 -5.88
CA PHE A 21 5.16 -3.79 -4.93
C PHE A 21 4.94 -2.96 -3.67
N ALA A 22 4.50 -1.71 -3.83
CA ALA A 22 4.27 -0.84 -2.68
C ALA A 22 3.15 -1.40 -1.80
N ILE A 23 2.07 -1.84 -2.42
CA ILE A 23 0.94 -2.42 -1.70
C ILE A 23 1.38 -3.69 -0.99
N GLN A 24 2.12 -4.56 -1.68
CA GLN A 24 2.58 -5.81 -1.09
C GLN A 24 3.54 -5.57 0.07
N HIS A 25 4.43 -4.57 -0.05
CA HIS A 25 5.34 -4.20 1.04
C HIS A 25 4.56 -3.77 2.27
N ALA A 26 3.53 -2.96 2.08
CA ALA A 26 2.71 -2.51 3.21
C ALA A 26 2.04 -3.70 3.89
N ILE A 27 1.51 -4.62 3.11
CA ILE A 27 0.87 -5.82 3.63
C ILE A 27 1.88 -6.69 4.37
N ASP A 28 3.07 -6.88 3.80
CA ASP A 28 4.12 -7.69 4.41
C ASP A 28 4.57 -7.10 5.75
N ASP A 29 4.79 -5.80 5.80
CA ASP A 29 5.18 -5.14 7.05
C ASP A 29 4.09 -5.24 8.09
N CYS A 30 2.84 -5.06 7.68
CA CYS A 30 1.71 -5.20 8.58
C CYS A 30 1.67 -6.58 9.19
N SER A 31 1.82 -7.61 8.37
CA SER A 31 1.83 -8.99 8.83
C SER A 31 3.02 -9.28 9.73
N LYS A 32 4.20 -8.77 9.36
CA LYS A 32 5.45 -9.00 10.08
C LYS A 32 5.40 -8.40 11.48
N ASN A 33 4.68 -7.30 11.65
CA ASN A 33 4.59 -6.60 12.93
C ASN A 33 3.35 -6.99 13.73
N GLY A 34 2.76 -8.12 13.42
CA GLY A 34 1.65 -8.65 14.21
C GLY A 34 0.28 -8.18 13.79
N GLY A 35 0.17 -7.52 12.64
CA GLY A 35 -1.09 -7.03 12.13
C GLY A 35 -1.24 -5.53 12.29
N GLY A 36 -2.37 -5.02 11.90
CA GLY A 36 -2.65 -3.59 11.88
C GLY A 36 -3.61 -3.28 10.76
N GLN A 37 -3.51 -2.09 10.20
CA GLN A 37 -4.38 -1.65 9.13
C GLN A 37 -3.56 -1.15 7.96
N VAL A 38 -3.83 -1.69 6.76
CA VAL A 38 -3.23 -1.20 5.52
C VAL A 38 -4.22 -0.22 4.90
N VAL A 39 -3.74 1.00 4.61
CA VAL A 39 -4.60 2.09 4.16
C VAL A 39 -4.21 2.50 2.75
N LEU A 40 -5.22 2.59 1.88
CA LEU A 40 -5.07 3.16 0.55
C LEU A 40 -5.87 4.46 0.55
N PRO A 41 -5.22 5.63 0.51
CA PRO A 41 -5.93 6.91 0.64
C PRO A 41 -6.98 7.10 -0.45
N SER A 42 -8.09 7.72 -0.09
CA SER A 42 -9.12 8.08 -1.05
C SER A 42 -8.64 9.25 -1.92
N GLY A 43 -9.24 9.39 -3.09
CA GLY A 43 -8.84 10.43 -4.04
C GLY A 43 -7.66 10.05 -4.90
N LYS A 44 -7.15 8.83 -4.75
CA LYS A 44 -6.06 8.28 -5.56
C LYS A 44 -6.55 7.07 -6.33
N VAL A 45 -5.93 6.79 -7.46
CA VAL A 45 -6.24 5.58 -8.23
C VAL A 45 -5.03 4.65 -8.16
N PHE A 46 -5.23 3.49 -7.56
CA PHE A 46 -4.14 2.52 -7.40
C PHE A 46 -4.30 1.40 -8.42
N TYR A 47 -3.29 1.28 -9.27
CA TYR A 47 -3.23 0.22 -10.26
C TYR A 47 -2.20 -0.80 -9.81
N SER A 48 -2.60 -2.05 -9.80
CA SER A 48 -1.69 -3.13 -9.48
C SER A 48 -1.90 -4.29 -10.46
N ASP A 49 -0.82 -4.72 -11.07
CA ASP A 49 -0.81 -5.82 -11.99
C ASP A 49 0.23 -6.82 -11.48
N SER A 50 -0.26 -7.92 -10.96
CA SER A 50 0.61 -8.94 -10.37
C SER A 50 0.70 -10.17 -11.24
#